data_c0bd24287487df0a36befe0deae9f89a
#
_entry.id   c0bd24287487df0a36befe0deae9f89a
#
_cell.length_a   1.000
_cell.length_b   1.000
_cell.length_c   1.000
_cell.angle_alpha   90.00
_cell.angle_beta   90.00
_cell.angle_gamma   90.00
#
_symmetry.space_group_name_H-M   'P 1'
#
loop_
_entity.id
_entity.type
_entity.pdbx_description
1 polymer ?
#
loop_
_entity_poly.entity_id
_entity_poly.type
_entity_poly.pdbx_seq_one_letter_code
_entity_poly.pdbx_strand_id
1 'polypeptide(L)'
;AGVAATGRLIDRVTGLSSDDLAVALISGGGSALLCAPSEGLTLDDKMAVNRALLASGAPIDEMNVVRKHLSRVKGGQLAAACHPAQLLTLLISDVPGDDPCHIASGPTVGEDSTAQAALNILGTRGIALPPHIRHAIAEGSSVVSPDDPRLKNAKTRIIAAPSHSIAAAAKLAEVAGL
;
A
#
# COMPACT_ATOMS: atom_id res chain seq x y z
N ALA A 1 -15.94 2.27 -10.31
CA ALA A 1 -15.19 1.25 -11.06
C ALA A 1 -14.07 0.66 -10.18
N GLY A 2 -13.14 1.43 -9.61
CA GLY A 2 -11.97 0.94 -8.85
C GLY A 2 -12.31 0.07 -7.65
N VAL A 3 -13.24 0.48 -6.79
CA VAL A 3 -13.65 -0.30 -5.60
C VAL A 3 -14.17 -1.69 -6.01
N ALA A 4 -15.05 -1.77 -7.00
CA ALA A 4 -15.58 -3.05 -7.46
C ALA A 4 -14.50 -3.94 -8.10
N ALA A 5 -13.54 -3.36 -8.82
CA ALA A 5 -12.42 -4.11 -9.38
C ALA A 5 -11.50 -4.64 -8.28
N THR A 6 -11.19 -3.81 -7.28
CA THR A 6 -10.37 -4.23 -6.12
C THR A 6 -11.08 -5.29 -5.29
N GLY A 7 -12.43 -5.19 -5.11
CA GLY A 7 -13.21 -6.23 -4.46
C GLY A 7 -13.05 -7.58 -5.17
N ARG A 8 -13.28 -7.63 -6.49
CA ARG A 8 -13.07 -8.85 -7.26
C ARG A 8 -11.65 -9.42 -7.19
N LEU A 9 -10.64 -8.53 -7.09
CA LEU A 9 -9.24 -8.95 -6.92
C LEU A 9 -9.06 -9.63 -5.56
N ILE A 10 -9.56 -9.03 -4.48
CA ILE A 10 -9.51 -9.62 -3.13
C ILE A 10 -10.23 -10.97 -3.13
N ASP A 11 -11.44 -11.04 -3.70
CA ASP A 11 -12.23 -12.29 -3.77
C ASP A 11 -11.47 -13.40 -4.51
N ARG A 12 -10.68 -13.06 -5.52
CA ARG A 12 -9.89 -14.02 -6.30
C ARG A 12 -8.71 -14.61 -5.55
N VAL A 13 -8.13 -13.88 -4.61
CA VAL A 13 -6.96 -14.33 -3.85
C VAL A 13 -7.34 -14.87 -2.48
N THR A 14 -8.56 -14.61 -2.02
CA THR A 14 -9.07 -15.18 -0.76
C THR A 14 -9.47 -16.63 -0.97
N GLY A 15 -9.02 -17.51 -0.08
CA GLY A 15 -9.36 -18.94 -0.12
C GLY A 15 -8.45 -19.78 -1.02
N LEU A 16 -7.33 -19.21 -1.48
CA LEU A 16 -6.27 -19.99 -2.12
C LEU A 16 -5.66 -21.00 -1.13
N SER A 17 -5.12 -22.11 -1.66
CA SER A 17 -4.45 -23.16 -0.90
C SER A 17 -2.93 -22.97 -0.90
N SER A 18 -2.22 -23.79 -0.12
CA SER A 18 -0.75 -23.81 -0.13
C SER A 18 -0.14 -24.27 -1.46
N ASP A 19 -0.92 -24.94 -2.31
CA ASP A 19 -0.50 -25.43 -3.61
C ASP A 19 -0.67 -24.38 -4.72
N ASP A 20 -1.30 -23.25 -4.39
CA ASP A 20 -1.53 -22.17 -5.35
C ASP A 20 -0.37 -21.17 -5.36
N LEU A 21 -0.18 -20.54 -6.51
CA LEU A 21 0.73 -19.41 -6.71
C LEU A 21 -0.03 -18.18 -7.19
N ALA A 22 -0.01 -17.12 -6.40
CA ALA A 22 -0.44 -15.80 -6.83
C ALA A 22 0.76 -15.00 -7.35
N VAL A 23 0.61 -14.35 -8.50
CA VAL A 23 1.62 -13.42 -9.03
C VAL A 23 1.01 -12.02 -9.09
N ALA A 24 1.58 -11.10 -8.30
CA ALA A 24 1.17 -9.70 -8.27
C ALA A 24 2.12 -8.85 -9.12
N LEU A 25 1.59 -8.23 -10.17
CA LEU A 25 2.32 -7.28 -11.02
C LEU A 25 1.91 -5.87 -10.65
N ILE A 26 2.82 -5.11 -10.03
CA ILE A 26 2.52 -3.79 -9.44
C ILE A 26 3.44 -2.74 -10.02
N SER A 27 2.87 -1.64 -10.48
CA SER A 27 3.59 -0.46 -10.97
C SER A 27 3.07 0.82 -10.35
N GLY A 28 3.70 1.95 -10.67
CA GLY A 28 3.24 3.28 -10.32
C GLY A 28 1.78 3.50 -10.69
N GLY A 29 1.09 4.39 -9.98
CA GLY A 29 -0.36 4.60 -10.15
C GLY A 29 -1.23 3.56 -9.44
N GLY A 30 -0.70 2.39 -9.06
CA GLY A 30 -1.42 1.36 -8.30
C GLY A 30 -2.06 1.91 -7.01
N SER A 31 -1.42 2.88 -6.37
CA SER A 31 -1.94 3.50 -5.14
C SER A 31 -3.30 4.19 -5.33
N ALA A 32 -3.55 4.79 -6.50
CA ALA A 32 -4.82 5.46 -6.81
C ALA A 32 -5.89 4.46 -7.30
N LEU A 33 -5.49 3.48 -8.10
CA LEU A 33 -6.41 2.53 -8.74
C LEU A 33 -6.85 1.40 -7.81
N LEU A 34 -5.94 0.91 -6.96
CA LEU A 34 -6.19 -0.14 -5.99
C LEU A 34 -6.89 0.46 -4.76
N CYS A 35 -8.22 0.42 -4.76
CA CYS A 35 -9.06 1.08 -3.77
C CYS A 35 -10.10 0.14 -3.16
N ALA A 36 -9.92 -0.18 -1.88
CA ALA A 36 -10.90 -0.86 -1.03
C ALA A 36 -10.92 -0.15 0.32
N PRO A 37 -11.98 0.63 0.65
CA PRO A 37 -12.13 1.22 1.98
C PRO A 37 -12.14 0.14 3.06
N SER A 38 -11.66 0.49 4.26
CA SER A 38 -11.79 -0.36 5.44
C SER A 38 -13.25 -0.64 5.74
N GLU A 39 -13.53 -1.70 6.48
CA GLU A 39 -14.89 -2.06 6.86
C GLU A 39 -15.57 -0.91 7.61
N GLY A 40 -16.85 -0.68 7.33
CA GLY A 40 -17.59 0.45 7.87
C GLY A 40 -17.31 1.81 7.23
N LEU A 41 -16.39 1.90 6.27
CA LEU A 41 -16.10 3.13 5.53
C LEU A 41 -16.61 3.07 4.10
N THR A 42 -17.04 4.23 3.61
CA THR A 42 -17.36 4.47 2.22
C THR A 42 -16.15 5.00 1.43
N LEU A 43 -16.27 5.01 0.12
CA LEU A 43 -15.30 5.69 -0.74
C LEU A 43 -15.27 7.20 -0.46
N ASP A 44 -16.43 7.78 -0.18
CA ASP A 44 -16.57 9.22 0.09
C ASP A 44 -15.88 9.62 1.41
N ASP A 45 -15.96 8.79 2.44
CA ASP A 45 -15.21 8.97 3.70
C ASP A 45 -13.71 9.00 3.43
N LYS A 46 -13.22 8.02 2.69
CA LYS A 46 -11.80 7.93 2.33
C LYS A 46 -11.34 9.12 1.48
N MET A 47 -12.17 9.57 0.55
CA MET A 47 -11.90 10.76 -0.26
C MET A 47 -11.91 12.04 0.57
N ALA A 48 -12.82 12.17 1.55
CA ALA A 48 -12.89 13.31 2.45
C ALA A 48 -11.62 13.42 3.31
N VAL A 49 -11.18 12.33 3.92
CA VAL A 49 -9.92 12.30 4.69
C VAL A 49 -8.72 12.63 3.81
N ASN A 50 -8.64 12.08 2.60
CA ASN A 50 -7.54 12.37 1.69
C ASN A 50 -7.51 13.85 1.26
N ARG A 51 -8.65 14.48 1.00
CA ARG A 51 -8.74 15.92 0.72
C ARG A 51 -8.29 16.76 1.92
N ALA A 52 -8.69 16.38 3.13
CA ALA A 52 -8.28 17.08 4.35
C ALA A 52 -6.77 16.99 4.58
N LEU A 53 -6.16 15.82 4.36
CA LEU A 53 -4.71 15.63 4.43
C LEU A 53 -3.97 16.51 3.41
N LEU A 54 -4.43 16.53 2.17
CA LEU A 54 -3.85 17.42 1.14
C LEU A 54 -3.97 18.90 1.53
N ALA A 55 -5.13 19.32 2.00
CA ALA A 55 -5.37 20.71 2.41
C ALA A 55 -4.53 21.12 3.64
N SER A 56 -4.19 20.18 4.52
CA SER A 56 -3.36 20.44 5.71
C SER A 56 -1.86 20.57 5.40
N GLY A 57 -1.43 20.33 4.15
CA GLY A 57 -0.02 20.30 3.78
C GLY A 57 0.75 19.10 4.37
N ALA A 58 0.07 18.01 4.71
CA ALA A 58 0.72 16.80 5.20
C ALA A 58 1.72 16.24 4.16
N PRO A 59 2.94 15.88 4.54
CA PRO A 59 3.89 15.25 3.63
C PRO A 59 3.41 13.85 3.22
N ILE A 60 3.95 13.35 2.11
CA ILE A 60 3.44 12.13 1.46
C ILE A 60 3.57 10.88 2.34
N ASP A 61 4.59 10.79 3.15
CA ASP A 61 4.83 9.71 4.11
C ASP A 61 3.72 9.64 5.17
N GLU A 62 3.39 10.78 5.81
CA GLU A 62 2.26 10.86 6.75
C GLU A 62 0.92 10.52 6.08
N MET A 63 0.70 11.06 4.86
CA MET A 63 -0.50 10.74 4.09
C MET A 63 -0.61 9.23 3.81
N ASN A 64 0.50 8.59 3.46
CA ASN A 64 0.51 7.16 3.16
C ASN A 64 0.23 6.31 4.40
N VAL A 65 0.74 6.67 5.57
CA VAL A 65 0.38 6.02 6.83
C VAL A 65 -1.15 6.04 7.01
N VAL A 66 -1.76 7.21 6.99
CA VAL A 66 -3.22 7.33 7.17
C VAL A 66 -3.99 6.54 6.08
N ARG A 67 -3.56 6.63 4.82
CA ARG A 67 -4.22 5.96 3.68
C ARG A 67 -4.19 4.44 3.78
N LYS A 68 -3.12 3.86 4.37
CA LYS A 68 -3.02 2.42 4.62
C LYS A 68 -4.04 1.99 5.68
N HIS A 69 -4.19 2.74 6.76
CA HIS A 69 -5.14 2.47 7.84
C HIS A 69 -6.62 2.70 7.45
N LEU A 70 -6.90 3.34 6.33
CA LEU A 70 -8.23 3.49 5.74
C LEU A 70 -8.51 2.47 4.62
N SER A 71 -7.71 1.43 4.51
CA SER A 71 -7.76 0.48 3.39
C SER A 71 -7.74 -0.95 3.89
N ARG A 72 -8.40 -1.86 3.20
CA ARG A 72 -8.30 -3.31 3.41
C ARG A 72 -7.53 -4.05 2.32
N VAL A 73 -6.62 -3.31 1.63
CA VAL A 73 -5.80 -3.91 0.56
C VAL A 73 -4.36 -3.40 0.57
N LYS A 74 -4.08 -2.28 1.24
CA LYS A 74 -2.75 -1.66 1.38
C LYS A 74 -2.06 -2.14 2.65
N GLY A 75 -0.75 -1.84 2.80
CA GLY A 75 0.00 -2.20 4.02
C GLY A 75 -0.04 -3.70 4.31
N GLY A 76 0.40 -4.53 3.37
CA GLY A 76 0.51 -5.98 3.52
C GLY A 76 -0.80 -6.78 3.39
N GLN A 77 -1.96 -6.12 3.36
CA GLN A 77 -3.25 -6.81 3.47
C GLN A 77 -3.56 -7.69 2.26
N LEU A 78 -3.10 -7.32 1.05
CA LEU A 78 -3.27 -8.18 -0.12
C LEU A 78 -2.45 -9.46 0.01
N ALA A 79 -1.22 -9.38 0.52
CA ALA A 79 -0.41 -10.57 0.77
C ALA A 79 -1.03 -11.47 1.84
N ALA A 80 -1.54 -10.87 2.92
CA ALA A 80 -2.23 -11.62 3.97
C ALA A 80 -3.51 -12.32 3.44
N ALA A 81 -4.23 -11.71 2.48
CA ALA A 81 -5.38 -12.31 1.84
C ALA A 81 -5.02 -13.50 0.93
N CYS A 82 -3.81 -13.53 0.39
CA CYS A 82 -3.32 -14.66 -0.41
C CYS A 82 -2.95 -15.88 0.45
N HIS A 83 -2.71 -15.70 1.75
CA HIS A 83 -2.28 -16.80 2.62
C HIS A 83 -3.34 -17.93 2.67
N PRO A 84 -2.91 -19.23 2.58
CA PRO A 84 -1.55 -19.78 2.68
C PRO A 84 -0.79 -19.93 1.35
N ALA A 85 -1.31 -19.45 0.24
CA ALA A 85 -0.69 -19.58 -1.07
C ALA A 85 0.71 -18.93 -1.13
N GLN A 86 1.51 -19.37 -2.11
CA GLN A 86 2.73 -18.66 -2.48
C GLN A 86 2.38 -17.34 -3.16
N LEU A 87 3.04 -16.25 -2.78
CA LEU A 87 2.88 -14.96 -3.45
C LEU A 87 4.23 -14.47 -4.00
N LEU A 88 4.28 -14.23 -5.30
CA LEU A 88 5.39 -13.55 -5.96
C LEU A 88 4.93 -12.16 -6.41
N THR A 89 5.52 -11.11 -5.83
CA THR A 89 5.28 -9.74 -6.23
C THR A 89 6.43 -9.22 -7.09
N LEU A 90 6.11 -8.74 -8.28
CA LEU A 90 7.04 -8.04 -9.17
C LEU A 90 6.67 -6.56 -9.23
N LEU A 91 7.60 -5.68 -8.82
CA LEU A 91 7.39 -4.26 -8.71
C LEU A 91 8.15 -3.49 -9.79
N ILE A 92 7.50 -2.48 -10.36
CA ILE A 92 8.16 -1.38 -11.06
C ILE A 92 8.09 -0.18 -10.12
N SER A 93 9.25 0.28 -9.63
CA SER A 93 9.33 1.41 -8.72
C SER A 93 9.20 2.75 -9.46
N ASP A 94 8.46 3.66 -8.85
CA ASP A 94 8.33 5.07 -9.23
C ASP A 94 8.61 6.00 -8.03
N VAL A 95 9.14 5.44 -6.93
CA VAL A 95 9.40 6.18 -5.69
C VAL A 95 10.89 6.32 -5.42
N PRO A 96 11.35 7.44 -4.86
CA PRO A 96 12.73 7.58 -4.40
C PRO A 96 13.09 6.52 -3.34
N GLY A 97 14.27 5.91 -3.49
CA GLY A 97 14.76 4.89 -2.57
C GLY A 97 14.21 3.49 -2.81
N ASP A 98 13.30 3.33 -3.76
CA ASP A 98 12.77 2.02 -4.20
C ASP A 98 12.17 1.15 -3.08
N ASP A 99 11.67 1.77 -1.98
CA ASP A 99 11.09 1.03 -0.87
C ASP A 99 9.74 0.40 -1.28
N PRO A 100 9.60 -0.93 -1.24
CA PRO A 100 8.36 -1.63 -1.58
C PRO A 100 7.14 -1.20 -0.74
N CYS A 101 7.35 -0.73 0.50
CA CYS A 101 6.27 -0.24 1.37
C CYS A 101 5.60 1.02 0.82
N HIS A 102 6.29 1.78 -0.03
CA HIS A 102 5.78 3.02 -0.63
C HIS A 102 5.20 2.79 -2.03
N ILE A 103 5.67 1.78 -2.78
CA ILE A 103 5.16 1.45 -4.12
C ILE A 103 3.72 0.98 -4.01
N ALA A 104 2.78 1.66 -4.68
CA ALA A 104 1.34 1.43 -4.58
C ALA A 104 0.78 1.40 -3.15
N SER A 105 1.52 1.97 -2.15
CA SER A 105 1.22 1.90 -0.72
C SER A 105 1.34 0.48 -0.13
N GLY A 106 2.28 -0.32 -0.63
CA GLY A 106 2.70 -1.60 -0.07
C GLY A 106 1.60 -2.66 0.08
N PRO A 107 0.83 -3.00 -0.95
CA PRO A 107 -0.27 -3.95 -0.78
C PRO A 107 0.22 -5.37 -0.40
N THR A 108 1.44 -5.71 -0.77
CA THR A 108 2.01 -7.05 -0.58
C THR A 108 3.22 -7.09 0.36
N VAL A 109 3.48 -5.98 1.04
CA VAL A 109 4.60 -5.82 1.97
C VAL A 109 4.09 -5.35 3.32
N GLY A 110 4.57 -5.94 4.40
CA GLY A 110 4.21 -5.56 5.77
C GLY A 110 4.63 -4.13 6.11
N GLU A 111 4.00 -3.57 7.13
CA GLU A 111 4.10 -2.17 7.52
C GLU A 111 4.15 -2.06 9.04
N ASP A 112 5.06 -1.27 9.57
CA ASP A 112 5.20 -1.07 11.03
C ASP A 112 4.34 0.07 11.59
N SER A 113 3.65 0.83 10.73
CA SER A 113 2.79 1.90 11.21
C SER A 113 1.57 1.37 11.97
N THR A 114 1.16 2.09 13.01
CA THR A 114 0.05 1.72 13.87
C THR A 114 -1.18 2.58 13.63
N ALA A 115 -2.37 2.07 14.00
CA ALA A 115 -3.60 2.86 14.00
C ALA A 115 -3.46 4.13 14.84
N GLN A 116 -2.75 4.06 15.98
CA GLN A 116 -2.49 5.22 16.82
C GLN A 116 -1.59 6.24 16.12
N ALA A 117 -0.59 5.82 15.36
CA ALA A 117 0.23 6.73 14.56
C ALA A 117 -0.60 7.48 13.52
N ALA A 118 -1.52 6.79 12.83
CA ALA A 118 -2.43 7.41 11.88
C ALA A 118 -3.35 8.45 12.56
N LEU A 119 -3.90 8.12 13.74
CA LEU A 119 -4.73 9.05 14.51
C LEU A 119 -3.94 10.27 15.02
N ASN A 120 -2.69 10.07 15.43
CA ASN A 120 -1.81 11.14 15.89
C ASN A 120 -1.48 12.11 14.74
N ILE A 121 -1.19 11.60 13.53
CA ILE A 121 -0.98 12.43 12.33
C ILE A 121 -2.20 13.32 12.09
N LEU A 122 -3.40 12.71 12.06
CA LEU A 122 -4.64 13.46 11.84
C LEU A 122 -4.88 14.54 12.92
N GLY A 123 -4.60 14.20 14.18
CA GLY A 123 -4.71 15.15 15.30
C GLY A 123 -3.72 16.32 15.18
N THR A 124 -2.45 16.02 14.91
CA THR A 124 -1.38 17.04 14.74
C THR A 124 -1.69 17.98 13.57
N ARG A 125 -2.33 17.46 12.51
CA ARG A 125 -2.74 18.25 11.34
C ARG A 125 -4.08 18.97 11.54
N GLY A 126 -4.69 18.89 12.73
CA GLY A 126 -5.96 19.55 13.05
C GLY A 126 -7.15 18.99 12.25
N ILE A 127 -7.06 17.77 11.75
CA ILE A 127 -8.13 17.15 10.95
C ILE A 127 -9.15 16.51 11.88
N ALA A 128 -10.32 17.11 11.99
CA ALA A 128 -11.44 16.58 12.74
C ALA A 128 -12.06 15.39 11.97
N LEU A 129 -12.16 14.25 12.63
CA LEU A 129 -12.75 13.04 12.06
C LEU A 129 -14.16 12.80 12.60
N PRO A 130 -15.13 12.44 11.76
CA PRO A 130 -16.37 11.82 12.19
C PRO A 130 -16.10 10.59 13.08
N PRO A 131 -16.96 10.32 14.09
CA PRO A 131 -16.73 9.19 15.02
C PRO A 131 -16.55 7.84 14.35
N HIS A 132 -17.31 7.55 13.28
CA HIS A 132 -17.23 6.27 12.56
C HIS A 132 -15.88 6.09 11.83
N ILE A 133 -15.30 7.16 11.29
CA ILE A 133 -13.97 7.10 10.65
C ILE A 133 -12.88 6.89 11.71
N ARG A 134 -12.97 7.61 12.83
CA ARG A 134 -12.05 7.42 13.95
C ARG A 134 -12.09 5.97 14.46
N HIS A 135 -13.27 5.42 14.64
CA HIS A 135 -13.47 4.04 15.08
C HIS A 135 -12.90 3.03 14.06
N ALA A 136 -13.16 3.24 12.78
CA ALA A 136 -12.62 2.38 11.72
C ALA A 136 -11.09 2.37 11.67
N ILE A 137 -10.43 3.49 11.99
CA ILE A 137 -8.95 3.52 12.10
C ILE A 137 -8.51 2.79 13.38
N ALA A 138 -9.14 3.09 14.53
CA ALA A 138 -8.71 2.59 15.82
C ALA A 138 -8.88 1.08 15.96
N GLU A 139 -10.03 0.55 15.52
CA GLU A 139 -10.45 -0.82 15.77
C GLU A 139 -10.51 -1.67 14.48
N GLY A 140 -10.69 -1.03 13.33
CA GLY A 140 -10.88 -1.71 12.04
C GLY A 140 -9.65 -1.73 11.14
N SER A 141 -8.53 -1.18 11.59
CA SER A 141 -7.30 -1.20 10.80
C SER A 141 -6.72 -2.61 10.74
N SER A 142 -6.50 -3.09 9.52
CA SER A 142 -5.96 -4.43 9.25
C SER A 142 -4.56 -4.36 8.62
N VAL A 143 -3.84 -3.25 8.80
CA VAL A 143 -2.43 -3.14 8.38
C VAL A 143 -1.64 -4.27 9.02
N VAL A 144 -0.80 -4.91 8.22
CA VAL A 144 -0.13 -6.17 8.56
C VAL A 144 1.31 -5.89 8.93
N SER A 145 1.74 -6.33 10.13
CA SER A 145 3.16 -6.22 10.54
C SER A 145 4.08 -7.01 9.60
N PRO A 146 5.32 -6.56 9.37
CA PRO A 146 6.31 -7.30 8.61
C PRO A 146 6.54 -8.74 9.10
N ASP A 147 6.42 -8.96 10.41
CA ASP A 147 6.61 -10.26 11.06
C ASP A 147 5.35 -11.14 11.10
N ASP A 148 4.26 -10.70 10.47
CA ASP A 148 3.01 -11.47 10.46
C ASP A 148 3.21 -12.82 9.76
N PRO A 149 2.85 -13.96 10.40
CA PRO A 149 3.01 -15.29 9.82
C PRO A 149 2.35 -15.47 8.46
N ARG A 150 1.32 -14.69 8.13
CA ARG A 150 0.64 -14.73 6.83
C ARG A 150 1.53 -14.22 5.68
N LEU A 151 2.59 -13.46 5.98
CA LEU A 151 3.51 -12.94 4.98
C LEU A 151 4.68 -13.88 4.66
N LYS A 152 4.85 -14.98 5.39
CA LYS A 152 6.00 -15.90 5.26
C LYS A 152 6.20 -16.48 3.86
N ASN A 153 5.12 -16.63 3.08
CA ASN A 153 5.12 -17.17 1.73
C ASN A 153 5.13 -16.06 0.66
N ALA A 154 5.23 -14.80 1.04
CA ALA A 154 5.28 -13.64 0.13
C ALA A 154 6.74 -13.31 -0.20
N LYS A 155 7.04 -13.19 -1.50
CA LYS A 155 8.35 -12.75 -2.01
C LYS A 155 8.14 -11.55 -2.91
N THR A 156 8.91 -10.49 -2.67
CA THR A 156 8.84 -9.26 -3.44
C THR A 156 10.15 -9.02 -4.19
N ARG A 157 10.07 -8.64 -5.46
CA ARG A 157 11.21 -8.26 -6.30
C ARG A 157 10.90 -6.98 -7.06
N ILE A 158 11.82 -6.02 -7.02
CA ILE A 158 11.82 -4.85 -7.89
C ILE A 158 12.49 -5.27 -9.19
N ILE A 159 11.74 -5.21 -10.29
CA ILE A 159 12.21 -5.61 -11.63
C ILE A 159 12.64 -4.42 -12.48
N ALA A 160 12.14 -3.23 -12.19
CA ALA A 160 12.55 -1.97 -12.79
C ALA A 160 12.42 -0.83 -11.77
N ALA A 161 13.37 0.11 -11.83
CA ALA A 161 13.44 1.25 -10.93
C ALA A 161 14.14 2.44 -11.61
N PRO A 162 13.90 3.69 -11.20
CA PRO A 162 14.66 4.85 -11.66
C PRO A 162 16.16 4.70 -11.44
N SER A 163 16.58 4.11 -10.33
CA SER A 163 17.99 3.82 -10.01
C SER A 163 18.68 2.96 -11.08
N HIS A 164 17.97 1.95 -11.64
CA HIS A 164 18.49 1.12 -12.72
C HIS A 164 18.69 1.94 -14.02
N SER A 165 17.74 2.81 -14.33
CA SER A 165 17.82 3.67 -15.53
C SER A 165 18.95 4.69 -15.42
N ILE A 166 19.13 5.29 -14.24
CA ILE A 166 20.22 6.25 -13.96
C ILE A 166 21.58 5.54 -14.06
N ALA A 167 21.73 4.37 -13.47
CA ALA A 167 22.95 3.58 -13.55
C ALA A 167 23.31 3.20 -15.00
N ALA A 168 22.31 2.81 -15.80
CA ALA A 168 22.50 2.50 -17.20
C ALA A 168 22.93 3.75 -18.02
N ALA A 169 22.31 4.89 -17.76
CA ALA A 169 22.67 6.16 -18.41
C ALA A 169 24.10 6.61 -18.03
N ALA A 170 24.47 6.53 -16.75
CA ALA A 170 25.82 6.86 -16.28
C ALA A 170 26.87 6.00 -16.98
N LYS A 171 26.63 4.68 -17.07
CA LYS A 171 27.54 3.75 -17.77
C LYS A 171 27.70 4.09 -19.24
N LEU A 172 26.62 4.50 -19.92
CA LEU A 172 26.67 4.94 -21.32
C LEU A 172 27.48 6.23 -21.48
N ALA A 173 27.29 7.18 -20.56
CA ALA A 173 28.06 8.45 -20.56
C ALA A 173 29.56 8.19 -20.35
N GLU A 174 29.94 7.36 -19.40
CA GLU A 174 31.33 6.94 -19.16
C GLU A 174 31.96 6.31 -20.43
N VAL A 175 31.24 5.40 -21.12
CA VAL A 175 31.70 4.78 -22.37
C VAL A 175 31.84 5.81 -23.48
N ALA A 176 31.02 6.85 -23.48
CA ALA A 176 31.07 7.95 -24.46
C ALA A 176 32.12 9.02 -24.12
N GLY A 177 32.81 8.90 -22.97
CA GLY A 177 33.82 9.85 -22.52
C GLY A 177 33.24 11.18 -21.96
N LEU A 178 31.99 11.12 -21.42
CA LEU A 178 31.28 12.25 -20.82
C LEU A 178 31.36 12.19 -19.29
#